data_7c75bf5a3838c83f9f754f9aa5aae641
#
_entry.id   7c75bf5a3838c83f9f754f9aa5aae641
#
_cell.length_a   1.000
_cell.length_b   1.000
_cell.length_c   1.000
_cell.angle_alpha   90.00
_cell.angle_beta   90.00
_cell.angle_gamma   90.00
#
_symmetry.space_group_name_H-M   'P 1'
#
loop_
_entity.id
_entity.type
_entity.pdbx_description
1 polymer ?
#
loop_
_entity_poly.entity_id
_entity_poly.type
_entity_poly.pdbx_seq_one_letter_code
_entity_poly.pdbx_strand_id
1 'polypeptide(L)'
;IHSTHLWSAWLYPNLLIGLGFCLLWYLIFRPACFRFVGIHKPIQIGSLKNMIQFILCVIFALLIGTSTHLIWDGLTHVDFRTFAFKDFLSQNVSLFNQTYPMHRILQIGTSVIALPILMIMTKHYYQQHRQSKLVSPKIKFYGFSLFIISIFAGLFGYISFAQPLGPEPWQNDLYWFIGKSINHFFSAFLIAFGLGCLIFQFFDHRGFFEP
;
A
#
# COMPACT_ATOMS: atom_id res chain seq x y z
N ILE A 1 7.57 2.44 15.86
CA ILE A 1 6.31 2.05 15.16
C ILE A 1 5.08 2.52 15.95
N HIS A 2 5.08 2.48 17.31
CA HIS A 2 3.93 2.95 18.10
C HIS A 2 3.61 4.45 17.95
N SER A 3 4.58 5.28 17.63
CA SER A 3 4.40 6.73 17.52
C SER A 3 3.51 7.16 16.35
N THR A 4 3.50 6.42 15.23
CA THR A 4 2.75 6.80 14.02
C THR A 4 1.23 6.67 14.14
N HIS A 5 0.73 5.98 15.15
CA HIS A 5 -0.70 5.80 15.45
C HIS A 5 -1.23 6.79 16.53
N LEU A 6 -0.43 7.78 16.89
CA LEU A 6 -0.82 8.83 17.82
C LEU A 6 -1.25 10.10 17.06
N TRP A 7 -2.21 10.83 17.60
CA TRP A 7 -2.61 12.14 17.06
C TRP A 7 -1.46 13.16 17.06
N SER A 8 -0.51 13.04 17.98
CA SER A 8 0.71 13.85 18.00
C SER A 8 1.61 13.63 16.79
N ALA A 9 1.50 12.47 16.14
CA ALA A 9 2.27 12.13 14.95
C ALA A 9 1.62 12.58 13.62
N TRP A 10 0.45 13.18 13.67
CA TRP A 10 -0.35 13.56 12.50
C TRP A 10 0.44 14.41 11.48
N LEU A 11 1.10 15.46 11.94
CA LEU A 11 1.97 16.30 11.11
C LEU A 11 3.39 15.71 11.01
N TYR A 12 3.96 15.28 12.12
CA TYR A 12 5.29 14.69 12.20
C TYR A 12 5.26 13.45 13.09
N PRO A 13 5.65 12.27 12.59
CA PRO A 13 6.31 11.99 11.30
C PRO A 13 5.36 11.63 10.13
N ASN A 14 4.04 11.48 10.33
CA ASN A 14 3.15 10.84 9.35
C ASN A 14 3.09 11.60 8.02
N LEU A 15 2.98 12.93 8.04
CA LEU A 15 2.97 13.73 6.80
C LEU A 15 4.29 13.59 6.04
N LEU A 16 5.45 13.60 6.72
CA LEU A 16 6.75 13.45 6.04
C LEU A 16 6.93 12.08 5.42
N ILE A 17 6.52 11.02 6.12
CA ILE A 17 6.53 9.65 5.60
C ILE A 17 5.61 9.57 4.38
N GLY A 18 4.41 10.11 4.48
CA GLY A 18 3.45 10.15 3.38
C GLY A 18 3.97 10.91 2.16
N LEU A 19 4.61 12.06 2.34
CA LEU A 19 5.26 12.81 1.27
C LEU A 19 6.40 12.01 0.62
N GLY A 20 7.21 11.31 1.42
CA GLY A 20 8.25 10.41 0.91
C GLY A 20 7.67 9.30 0.01
N PHE A 21 6.58 8.65 0.44
CA PHE A 21 5.89 7.67 -0.38
C PHE A 21 5.25 8.27 -1.63
N CYS A 22 4.71 9.50 -1.57
CA CYS A 22 4.21 10.20 -2.74
C CYS A 22 5.34 10.48 -3.74
N LEU A 23 6.52 10.91 -3.30
CA LEU A 23 7.69 11.09 -4.16
C LEU A 23 8.07 9.77 -4.86
N LEU A 24 8.19 8.67 -4.11
CA LEU A 24 8.48 7.35 -4.68
C LEU A 24 7.40 6.95 -5.71
N TRP A 25 6.13 7.17 -5.39
CA TRP A 25 5.03 6.87 -6.32
C TRP A 25 5.14 7.70 -7.59
N TYR A 26 5.24 9.02 -7.50
CA TYR A 26 5.20 9.89 -8.66
C TYR A 26 6.47 9.83 -9.52
N LEU A 27 7.63 9.58 -8.92
CA LEU A 27 8.91 9.55 -9.63
C LEU A 27 9.31 8.14 -10.10
N ILE A 28 8.96 7.09 -9.36
CA ILE A 28 9.46 5.74 -9.61
C ILE A 28 8.33 4.81 -10.07
N PHE A 29 7.31 4.61 -9.23
CA PHE A 29 6.31 3.58 -9.50
C PHE A 29 5.33 3.99 -10.60
N ARG A 30 4.74 5.16 -10.51
CA ARG A 30 3.68 5.61 -11.42
C ARG A 30 4.11 5.64 -12.89
N PRO A 31 5.26 6.21 -13.31
CA PRO A 31 5.67 6.20 -14.70
C PRO A 31 5.79 4.78 -15.27
N ALA A 32 6.45 3.88 -14.54
CA ALA A 32 6.62 2.49 -14.96
C ALA A 32 5.29 1.72 -14.96
N CYS A 33 4.53 1.75 -13.87
CA CYS A 33 3.25 1.04 -13.77
C CYS A 33 2.27 1.49 -14.85
N PHE A 34 2.16 2.79 -15.11
CA PHE A 34 1.26 3.31 -16.15
C PHE A 34 1.68 2.84 -17.54
N ARG A 35 2.97 2.78 -17.80
CA ARG A 35 3.52 2.24 -19.07
C ARG A 35 3.21 0.74 -19.22
N PHE A 36 3.34 -0.06 -18.13
CA PHE A 36 3.06 -1.50 -18.14
C PHE A 36 1.60 -1.82 -18.47
N VAL A 37 0.67 -1.02 -17.96
CA VAL A 37 -0.77 -1.23 -18.15
C VAL A 37 -1.39 -0.38 -19.25
N GLY A 38 -0.60 0.48 -19.92
CA GLY A 38 -1.08 1.31 -21.02
C GLY A 38 -1.97 2.47 -20.57
N ILE A 39 -1.72 3.04 -19.41
CA ILE A 39 -2.39 4.26 -18.95
C ILE A 39 -1.59 5.48 -19.39
N HIS A 40 -2.27 6.48 -19.94
CA HIS A 40 -1.67 7.79 -20.24
C HIS A 40 -2.45 8.90 -19.53
N LYS A 41 -1.91 9.35 -18.43
CA LYS A 41 -2.43 10.50 -17.68
C LYS A 41 -1.25 11.35 -17.19
N PRO A 42 -0.80 12.32 -17.99
CA PRO A 42 0.30 13.19 -17.58
C PRO A 42 -0.09 14.01 -16.34
N ILE A 43 0.91 14.34 -15.52
CA ILE A 43 0.72 15.26 -14.40
C ILE A 43 0.72 16.67 -14.97
N GLN A 44 -0.35 17.43 -14.74
CA GLN A 44 -0.49 18.79 -15.25
C GLN A 44 0.22 19.81 -14.32
N ILE A 45 1.54 19.81 -14.34
CA ILE A 45 2.39 20.70 -13.53
C ILE A 45 3.17 21.73 -14.39
N GLY A 46 2.71 22.00 -15.60
CA GLY A 46 3.40 22.87 -16.56
C GLY A 46 3.49 24.37 -16.17
N SER A 47 2.87 24.80 -15.08
CA SER A 47 2.99 26.14 -14.52
C SER A 47 3.26 26.08 -13.02
N LEU A 48 3.88 27.13 -12.47
CA LEU A 48 4.12 27.25 -11.03
C LEU A 48 2.81 27.14 -10.23
N LYS A 49 1.73 27.78 -10.72
CA LYS A 49 0.41 27.70 -10.11
C LYS A 49 -0.09 26.26 -10.03
N ASN A 50 -0.03 25.51 -11.13
CA ASN A 50 -0.49 24.13 -11.18
C ASN A 50 0.35 23.21 -10.29
N MET A 51 1.66 23.46 -10.24
CA MET A 51 2.58 22.74 -9.36
C MET A 51 2.22 22.96 -7.88
N ILE A 52 1.99 24.20 -7.47
CA ILE A 52 1.59 24.54 -6.09
C ILE A 52 0.24 23.90 -5.77
N GLN A 53 -0.75 24.01 -6.65
CA GLN A 53 -2.05 23.37 -6.46
C GLN A 53 -1.93 21.84 -6.30
N PHE A 54 -1.10 21.22 -7.14
CA PHE A 54 -0.85 19.77 -7.05
C PHE A 54 -0.24 19.39 -5.69
N ILE A 55 0.78 20.12 -5.23
CA ILE A 55 1.43 19.87 -3.93
C ILE A 55 0.42 20.04 -2.78
N LEU A 56 -0.35 21.11 -2.81
CA LEU A 56 -1.39 21.34 -1.79
C LEU A 56 -2.44 20.23 -1.78
N CYS A 57 -2.91 19.78 -2.95
CA CYS A 57 -3.84 18.66 -3.04
C CYS A 57 -3.24 17.37 -2.44
N VAL A 58 -1.96 17.08 -2.70
CA VAL A 58 -1.27 15.92 -2.10
C VAL A 58 -1.20 16.05 -0.58
N ILE A 59 -0.81 17.22 -0.07
CA ILE A 59 -0.75 17.46 1.39
C ILE A 59 -2.13 17.28 2.03
N PHE A 60 -3.17 17.90 1.48
CA PHE A 60 -4.54 17.77 1.99
C PHE A 60 -5.03 16.31 1.94
N ALA A 61 -4.77 15.59 0.85
CA ALA A 61 -5.13 14.18 0.74
C ALA A 61 -4.43 13.32 1.80
N LEU A 62 -3.14 13.57 2.06
CA LEU A 62 -2.39 12.88 3.11
C LEU A 62 -2.93 13.20 4.50
N LEU A 63 -3.22 14.46 4.79
CA LEU A 63 -3.78 14.87 6.08
C LEU A 63 -5.16 14.24 6.33
N ILE A 64 -6.05 14.27 5.33
CA ILE A 64 -7.37 13.62 5.41
C ILE A 64 -7.21 12.10 5.57
N GLY A 65 -6.37 11.46 4.75
CA GLY A 65 -6.12 10.03 4.82
C GLY A 65 -5.56 9.60 6.18
N THR A 66 -4.59 10.34 6.73
CA THR A 66 -4.05 10.08 8.06
C THR A 66 -5.10 10.29 9.15
N SER A 67 -5.91 11.37 9.06
CA SER A 67 -6.99 11.62 10.02
C SER A 67 -8.02 10.50 10.04
N THR A 68 -8.49 10.07 8.87
CA THR A 68 -9.47 8.97 8.75
C THR A 68 -8.90 7.66 9.27
N HIS A 69 -7.61 7.40 9.04
CA HIS A 69 -6.93 6.22 9.58
C HIS A 69 -6.85 6.26 11.11
N LEU A 70 -6.43 7.38 11.70
CA LEU A 70 -6.35 7.54 13.16
C LEU A 70 -7.73 7.44 13.83
N ILE A 71 -8.77 8.03 13.21
CA ILE A 71 -10.16 7.90 13.68
C ILE A 71 -10.56 6.41 13.64
N TRP A 72 -10.27 5.73 12.55
CA TRP A 72 -10.62 4.33 12.40
C TRP A 72 -9.90 3.43 13.41
N ASP A 73 -8.61 3.67 13.63
CA ASP A 73 -7.85 2.97 14.67
C ASP A 73 -8.47 3.17 16.07
N GLY A 74 -8.86 4.40 16.40
CA GLY A 74 -9.50 4.71 17.67
C GLY A 74 -10.89 4.08 17.86
N LEU A 75 -11.54 3.67 16.78
CA LEU A 75 -12.85 3.00 16.75
C LEU A 75 -12.76 1.47 16.60
N THR A 76 -11.58 0.92 16.34
CA THR A 76 -11.41 -0.51 16.01
C THR A 76 -10.26 -1.19 16.74
N HIS A 77 -9.62 -0.53 17.69
CA HIS A 77 -8.56 -1.11 18.51
C HIS A 77 -8.93 -1.06 20.00
N VAL A 78 -8.33 -1.94 20.80
CA VAL A 78 -8.47 -1.97 22.26
C VAL A 78 -7.08 -1.82 22.87
N ASP A 79 -6.51 -0.62 22.72
CA ASP A 79 -5.20 -0.24 23.28
C ASP A 79 -5.14 1.28 23.52
N PHE A 80 -3.93 1.87 23.49
CA PHE A 80 -3.70 3.31 23.69
C PHE A 80 -4.35 4.20 22.61
N ARG A 81 -4.75 3.65 21.47
CA ARG A 81 -5.42 4.36 20.36
C ARG A 81 -6.90 4.56 20.58
N THR A 82 -7.52 3.70 21.40
CA THR A 82 -8.97 3.68 21.59
C THR A 82 -9.46 4.96 22.25
N PHE A 83 -10.34 5.70 21.59
CA PHE A 83 -10.99 6.88 22.18
C PHE A 83 -12.50 6.70 22.40
N ALA A 84 -13.13 5.67 21.82
CA ALA A 84 -14.56 5.42 21.98
C ALA A 84 -14.90 3.92 21.95
N PHE A 85 -16.03 3.56 22.56
CA PHE A 85 -16.64 2.22 22.53
C PHE A 85 -15.77 1.08 23.05
N LYS A 86 -14.83 1.35 23.98
CA LYS A 86 -13.88 0.36 24.49
C LYS A 86 -14.54 -0.92 25.01
N ASP A 87 -15.62 -0.79 25.77
CA ASP A 87 -16.33 -1.94 26.35
C ASP A 87 -16.97 -2.81 25.26
N PHE A 88 -17.60 -2.18 24.26
CA PHE A 88 -18.14 -2.88 23.08
C PHE A 88 -17.05 -3.58 22.27
N LEU A 89 -15.94 -2.89 22.01
CA LEU A 89 -14.82 -3.44 21.25
C LEU A 89 -14.14 -4.61 21.95
N SER A 90 -14.20 -4.65 23.28
CA SER A 90 -13.63 -5.72 24.10
C SER A 90 -14.56 -6.92 24.25
N GLN A 91 -15.83 -6.83 23.83
CA GLN A 91 -16.77 -7.93 23.91
C GLN A 91 -16.34 -9.08 23.01
N ASN A 92 -16.52 -10.27 23.53
CA ASN A 92 -16.28 -11.50 22.77
C ASN A 92 -17.53 -11.93 22.02
N VAL A 93 -17.37 -12.27 20.74
CA VAL A 93 -18.43 -12.76 19.86
C VAL A 93 -18.08 -14.14 19.37
N SER A 94 -19.00 -15.08 19.48
CA SER A 94 -18.83 -16.44 18.96
C SER A 94 -19.20 -16.48 17.48
N LEU A 95 -18.25 -16.83 16.62
CA LEU A 95 -18.42 -17.03 15.19
C LEU A 95 -17.78 -18.38 14.78
N PHE A 96 -18.53 -19.21 14.08
CA PHE A 96 -18.04 -20.53 13.59
C PHE A 96 -17.39 -21.40 14.68
N ASN A 97 -18.02 -21.49 15.85
CA ASN A 97 -17.55 -22.24 17.02
C ASN A 97 -16.22 -21.73 17.63
N GLN A 98 -15.82 -20.51 17.28
CA GLN A 98 -14.67 -19.84 17.88
C GLN A 98 -15.07 -18.47 18.42
N THR A 99 -14.34 -18.02 19.43
CA THR A 99 -14.62 -16.76 20.11
C THR A 99 -13.58 -15.71 19.69
N TYR A 100 -14.06 -14.59 19.17
CA TYR A 100 -13.24 -13.47 18.73
C TYR A 100 -13.64 -12.18 19.41
N PRO A 101 -12.71 -11.31 19.80
CA PRO A 101 -13.07 -9.97 20.28
C PRO A 101 -13.63 -9.13 19.13
N MET A 102 -14.65 -8.30 19.45
CA MET A 102 -15.37 -7.48 18.45
C MET A 102 -14.43 -6.59 17.63
N HIS A 103 -13.40 -6.01 18.25
CA HIS A 103 -12.44 -5.18 17.54
C HIS A 103 -11.72 -5.90 16.37
N ARG A 104 -11.38 -7.18 16.52
CA ARG A 104 -10.77 -7.99 15.44
C ARG A 104 -11.76 -8.26 14.32
N ILE A 105 -13.01 -8.52 14.66
CA ILE A 105 -14.08 -8.73 13.65
C ILE A 105 -14.26 -7.46 12.82
N LEU A 106 -14.27 -6.29 13.46
CA LEU A 106 -14.38 -5.00 12.77
C LEU A 106 -13.18 -4.73 11.88
N GLN A 107 -11.95 -4.92 12.36
CA GLN A 107 -10.72 -4.70 11.58
C GLN A 107 -10.68 -5.58 10.33
N ILE A 108 -10.88 -6.89 10.48
CA ILE A 108 -10.83 -7.83 9.38
C ILE A 108 -12.03 -7.62 8.45
N GLY A 109 -13.24 -7.50 9.01
CA GLY A 109 -14.46 -7.37 8.22
C GLY A 109 -14.46 -6.12 7.34
N THR A 110 -14.07 -4.98 7.89
CA THR A 110 -13.99 -3.73 7.10
C THR A 110 -12.88 -3.77 6.05
N SER A 111 -11.74 -4.40 6.35
CA SER A 111 -10.68 -4.60 5.36
C SER A 111 -11.16 -5.48 4.21
N VAL A 112 -11.87 -6.57 4.50
CA VAL A 112 -12.45 -7.46 3.47
C VAL A 112 -13.49 -6.73 2.63
N ILE A 113 -14.35 -5.89 3.24
CA ILE A 113 -15.35 -5.10 2.51
C ILE A 113 -14.70 -4.02 1.65
N ALA A 114 -13.61 -3.42 2.10
CA ALA A 114 -12.90 -2.37 1.36
C ALA A 114 -12.25 -2.90 0.06
N LEU A 115 -11.79 -4.16 0.03
CA LEU A 115 -11.11 -4.72 -1.13
C LEU A 115 -11.94 -4.70 -2.42
N PRO A 116 -13.21 -5.19 -2.48
CA PRO A 116 -14.03 -5.09 -3.68
C PRO A 116 -14.25 -3.65 -4.13
N ILE A 117 -14.43 -2.71 -3.20
CA ILE A 117 -14.61 -1.29 -3.51
C ILE A 117 -13.36 -0.74 -4.21
N LEU A 118 -12.17 -1.02 -3.66
CA LEU A 118 -10.90 -0.62 -4.28
C LEU A 118 -10.69 -1.26 -5.65
N MET A 119 -11.08 -2.52 -5.82
CA MET A 119 -11.01 -3.20 -7.12
C MET A 119 -11.93 -2.54 -8.17
N ILE A 120 -13.16 -2.19 -7.79
CA ILE A 120 -14.11 -1.48 -8.67
C ILE A 120 -13.56 -0.11 -9.04
N MET A 121 -13.07 0.66 -8.07
CA MET A 121 -12.47 1.99 -8.30
C MET A 121 -11.25 1.89 -9.24
N THR A 122 -10.38 0.91 -9.01
CA THR A 122 -9.19 0.67 -9.85
C THR A 122 -9.59 0.29 -11.28
N LYS A 123 -10.57 -0.60 -11.44
CA LYS A 123 -11.11 -0.98 -12.76
C LYS A 123 -11.69 0.23 -13.49
N HIS A 124 -12.49 1.04 -12.79
CA HIS A 124 -13.09 2.24 -13.37
C HIS A 124 -12.02 3.26 -13.81
N TYR A 125 -11.05 3.53 -12.94
CA TYR A 125 -9.92 4.39 -13.26
C TYR A 125 -9.14 3.88 -14.47
N TYR A 126 -8.85 2.58 -14.53
CA TYR A 126 -8.18 1.96 -15.68
C TYR A 126 -8.97 2.13 -16.97
N GLN A 127 -10.27 1.85 -16.95
CA GLN A 127 -11.14 1.99 -18.12
C GLN A 127 -11.20 3.43 -18.66
N GLN A 128 -11.18 4.42 -17.77
CA GLN A 128 -11.20 5.84 -18.15
C GLN A 128 -9.90 6.35 -18.76
N HIS A 129 -8.75 5.77 -18.37
CA HIS A 129 -7.45 6.33 -18.71
C HIS A 129 -6.57 5.42 -19.57
N ARG A 130 -7.06 4.21 -19.91
CA ARG A 130 -6.33 3.31 -20.79
C ARG A 130 -6.25 3.89 -22.21
N GLN A 131 -5.08 3.71 -22.85
CA GLN A 131 -4.91 4.05 -24.26
C GLN A 131 -5.56 3.01 -25.16
N SER A 132 -6.02 3.45 -26.34
CA SER A 132 -6.47 2.55 -27.41
C SER A 132 -5.28 1.80 -28.06
N LYS A 133 -4.07 2.38 -28.04
CA LYS A 133 -2.86 1.75 -28.56
C LYS A 133 -2.41 0.61 -27.65
N LEU A 134 -2.18 -0.56 -28.23
CA LEU A 134 -1.71 -1.73 -27.51
C LEU A 134 -0.31 -1.49 -26.92
N VAL A 135 -0.11 -1.91 -25.68
CA VAL A 135 1.21 -1.90 -25.03
C VAL A 135 2.13 -2.90 -25.76
N SER A 136 3.36 -2.49 -26.06
CA SER A 136 4.36 -3.35 -26.69
C SER A 136 4.53 -4.67 -25.91
N PRO A 137 4.66 -5.82 -26.62
CA PRO A 137 4.93 -7.10 -25.98
C PRO A 137 6.17 -7.09 -25.07
N LYS A 138 7.24 -6.36 -25.47
CA LYS A 138 8.46 -6.19 -24.66
C LYS A 138 8.16 -5.55 -23.30
N ILE A 139 7.33 -4.50 -23.28
CA ILE A 139 6.93 -3.79 -22.06
C ILE A 139 6.09 -4.70 -21.17
N LYS A 140 5.12 -5.43 -21.74
CA LYS A 140 4.30 -6.39 -21.00
C LYS A 140 5.15 -7.49 -20.39
N PHE A 141 6.07 -8.06 -21.17
CA PHE A 141 6.97 -9.10 -20.69
C PHE A 141 7.85 -8.60 -19.54
N TYR A 142 8.45 -7.41 -19.71
CA TYR A 142 9.24 -6.80 -18.63
C TYR A 142 8.43 -6.60 -17.36
N GLY A 143 7.26 -5.95 -17.46
CA GLY A 143 6.40 -5.67 -16.30
C GLY A 143 5.95 -6.96 -15.59
N PHE A 144 5.57 -7.99 -16.35
CA PHE A 144 5.22 -9.29 -15.79
C PHE A 144 6.41 -9.98 -15.12
N SER A 145 7.57 -10.02 -15.78
CA SER A 145 8.80 -10.60 -15.21
C SER A 145 9.22 -9.87 -13.93
N LEU A 146 9.18 -8.54 -13.94
CA LEU A 146 9.49 -7.73 -12.77
C LEU A 146 8.54 -8.04 -11.60
N PHE A 147 7.24 -8.19 -11.87
CA PHE A 147 6.27 -8.54 -10.85
C PHE A 147 6.57 -9.91 -10.22
N ILE A 148 6.87 -10.92 -11.04
CA ILE A 148 7.25 -12.26 -10.58
C ILE A 148 8.55 -12.22 -9.75
N ILE A 149 9.59 -11.54 -10.24
CA ILE A 149 10.85 -11.37 -9.50
C ILE A 149 10.59 -10.70 -8.14
N SER A 150 9.73 -9.69 -8.10
CA SER A 150 9.38 -9.00 -6.86
C SER A 150 8.62 -9.89 -5.89
N ILE A 151 7.77 -10.81 -6.37
CA ILE A 151 7.13 -11.83 -5.53
C ILE A 151 8.18 -12.74 -4.89
N PHE A 152 9.17 -13.22 -5.68
CA PHE A 152 10.25 -14.05 -5.13
C PHE A 152 11.09 -13.29 -4.10
N ALA A 153 11.39 -12.01 -4.34
CA ALA A 153 12.05 -11.17 -3.36
C ALA A 153 11.22 -11.03 -2.07
N GLY A 154 9.91 -10.85 -2.20
CA GLY A 154 8.97 -10.81 -1.07
C GLY A 154 8.95 -12.12 -0.28
N LEU A 155 8.88 -13.27 -0.99
CA LEU A 155 8.96 -14.59 -0.37
C LEU A 155 10.27 -14.80 0.36
N PHE A 156 11.38 -14.37 -0.23
CA PHE A 156 12.69 -14.41 0.43
C PHE A 156 12.71 -13.57 1.71
N GLY A 157 12.14 -12.34 1.66
CA GLY A 157 12.00 -11.49 2.85
C GLY A 157 11.15 -12.13 3.94
N TYR A 158 10.03 -12.76 3.57
CA TYR A 158 9.20 -13.54 4.49
C TYR A 158 9.97 -14.72 5.11
N ILE A 159 10.63 -15.56 4.29
CA ILE A 159 11.36 -16.74 4.76
C ILE A 159 12.49 -16.34 5.70
N SER A 160 13.26 -15.30 5.33
CA SER A 160 14.37 -14.79 6.17
C SER A 160 13.89 -14.30 7.54
N PHE A 161 12.65 -13.80 7.63
CA PHE A 161 12.03 -13.43 8.90
C PHE A 161 11.48 -14.64 9.66
N ALA A 162 10.72 -15.51 8.99
CA ALA A 162 9.96 -16.58 9.62
C ALA A 162 10.83 -17.76 10.06
N GLN A 163 11.85 -18.13 9.27
CA GLN A 163 12.69 -19.29 9.51
C GLN A 163 13.42 -19.28 10.87
N PRO A 164 14.05 -18.17 11.31
CA PRO A 164 14.73 -18.12 12.60
C PRO A 164 13.78 -18.21 13.81
N LEU A 165 12.50 -17.89 13.63
CA LEU A 165 11.51 -17.86 14.71
C LEU A 165 10.95 -19.25 15.05
N GLY A 166 11.10 -20.21 14.13
CA GLY A 166 10.50 -21.54 14.29
C GLY A 166 8.95 -21.53 14.34
N PRO A 167 8.32 -22.60 14.83
CA PRO A 167 6.87 -22.75 14.85
C PRO A 167 6.17 -21.99 15.99
N GLU A 168 6.90 -21.54 17.00
CA GLU A 168 6.34 -21.00 18.23
C GLU A 168 5.43 -19.76 18.05
N PRO A 169 5.82 -18.72 17.27
CA PRO A 169 4.95 -17.57 17.05
C PRO A 169 3.69 -17.91 16.26
N TRP A 170 3.76 -18.88 15.36
CA TRP A 170 2.62 -19.38 14.62
C TRP A 170 1.55 -20.01 15.53
N GLN A 171 1.99 -20.68 16.58
CA GLN A 171 1.12 -21.38 17.54
C GLN A 171 0.57 -20.42 18.63
N ASN A 172 1.40 -19.46 19.09
CA ASN A 172 1.11 -18.66 20.28
C ASN A 172 0.58 -17.25 19.97
N ASP A 173 1.03 -16.61 18.86
CA ASP A 173 0.58 -15.27 18.45
C ASP A 173 0.51 -15.14 16.92
N LEU A 174 -0.46 -15.85 16.36
CA LEU A 174 -0.70 -15.87 14.91
C LEU A 174 -0.94 -14.47 14.34
N TYR A 175 -1.62 -13.61 15.07
CA TYR A 175 -1.93 -12.25 14.60
C TYR A 175 -0.67 -11.40 14.43
N TRP A 176 0.20 -11.40 15.43
CA TRP A 176 1.51 -10.73 15.35
C TRP A 176 2.38 -11.31 14.23
N PHE A 177 2.43 -12.65 14.15
CA PHE A 177 3.24 -13.35 13.16
C PHE A 177 2.81 -13.01 11.74
N ILE A 178 1.51 -13.05 11.43
CA ILE A 178 0.98 -12.68 10.11
C ILE A 178 1.29 -11.22 9.80
N GLY A 179 1.04 -10.30 10.72
CA GLY A 179 1.32 -8.88 10.54
C GLY A 179 2.79 -8.59 10.23
N LYS A 180 3.72 -9.22 10.96
CA LYS A 180 5.15 -9.08 10.70
C LYS A 180 5.58 -9.74 9.39
N SER A 181 5.05 -10.92 9.08
CA SER A 181 5.31 -11.64 7.84
C SER A 181 4.92 -10.82 6.62
N ILE A 182 3.73 -10.22 6.63
CA ILE A 182 3.24 -9.31 5.58
C ILE A 182 4.18 -8.12 5.42
N ASN A 183 4.62 -7.51 6.52
CA ASN A 183 5.54 -6.38 6.46
C ASN A 183 6.90 -6.75 5.83
N HIS A 184 7.49 -7.88 6.21
CA HIS A 184 8.76 -8.34 5.64
C HIS A 184 8.62 -8.70 4.16
N PHE A 185 7.51 -9.37 3.79
CA PHE A 185 7.22 -9.68 2.39
C PHE A 185 7.12 -8.40 1.56
N PHE A 186 6.24 -7.47 1.94
CA PHE A 186 6.02 -6.27 1.14
C PHE A 186 7.21 -5.30 1.15
N SER A 187 8.01 -5.26 2.20
CA SER A 187 9.23 -4.44 2.22
C SER A 187 10.22 -4.93 1.15
N ALA A 188 10.52 -6.22 1.10
CA ALA A 188 11.41 -6.80 0.10
C ALA A 188 10.83 -6.70 -1.32
N PHE A 189 9.51 -6.97 -1.47
CA PHE A 189 8.78 -6.81 -2.73
C PHE A 189 8.90 -5.39 -3.28
N LEU A 190 8.62 -4.37 -2.46
CA LEU A 190 8.62 -2.97 -2.89
C LEU A 190 10.02 -2.48 -3.25
N ILE A 191 11.06 -2.93 -2.55
CA ILE A 191 12.44 -2.60 -2.89
C ILE A 191 12.80 -3.18 -4.26
N ALA A 192 12.56 -4.48 -4.48
CA ALA A 192 12.85 -5.13 -5.76
C ALA A 192 12.04 -4.52 -6.91
N PHE A 193 10.75 -4.29 -6.69
CA PHE A 193 9.86 -3.68 -7.68
C PHE A 193 10.28 -2.24 -8.01
N GLY A 194 10.65 -1.45 -7.00
CA GLY A 194 11.12 -0.07 -7.18
C GLY A 194 12.43 0.01 -7.97
N LEU A 195 13.40 -0.85 -7.65
CA LEU A 195 14.64 -0.94 -8.43
C LEU A 195 14.37 -1.34 -9.87
N GLY A 196 13.49 -2.32 -10.11
CA GLY A 196 13.10 -2.71 -11.45
C GLY A 196 12.34 -1.61 -12.20
N CYS A 197 11.51 -0.81 -11.51
CA CYS A 197 10.87 0.36 -12.13
C CYS A 197 11.90 1.42 -12.55
N LEU A 198 12.94 1.66 -11.76
CA LEU A 198 14.04 2.59 -12.12
C LEU A 198 14.81 2.09 -13.33
N ILE A 199 15.17 0.80 -13.35
CA ILE A 199 15.85 0.15 -14.48
C ILE A 199 14.98 0.25 -15.74
N PHE A 200 13.67 -0.02 -15.61
CA PHE A 200 12.73 0.12 -16.72
C PHE A 200 12.73 1.54 -17.29
N GLN A 201 12.59 2.55 -16.43
CA GLN A 201 12.57 3.96 -16.88
C GLN A 201 13.87 4.35 -17.60
N PHE A 202 15.02 3.90 -17.10
CA PHE A 202 16.30 4.15 -17.72
C PHE A 202 16.38 3.59 -19.16
N PHE A 203 15.89 2.36 -19.39
CA PHE A 203 15.88 1.75 -20.70
C PHE A 203 14.75 2.29 -21.60
N ASP A 204 13.57 2.59 -21.04
CA ASP A 204 12.44 3.17 -21.79
C ASP A 204 12.82 4.57 -22.32
N HIS A 205 13.50 5.37 -21.51
CA HIS A 205 14.00 6.70 -21.92
C HIS A 205 15.06 6.64 -23.03
N ARG A 206 15.76 5.53 -23.17
CA ARG A 206 16.71 5.27 -24.26
C ARG A 206 16.07 4.64 -25.50
N GLY A 207 14.75 4.50 -25.55
CA GLY A 207 14.02 3.95 -26.68
C GLY A 207 14.10 2.42 -26.80
N PHE A 208 14.65 1.69 -25.81
CA PHE A 208 14.84 0.24 -25.89
C PHE A 208 13.53 -0.54 -26.09
N PHE A 209 12.42 -0.02 -25.57
CA PHE A 209 11.10 -0.64 -25.65
C PHE A 209 10.24 -0.10 -26.80
N GLU A 210 10.72 0.85 -27.54
CA GLU A 210 10.07 1.31 -28.77
C GLU A 210 10.20 0.27 -29.88
N PRO A 211 9.21 0.18 -30.80
CA PRO A 211 9.24 -0.78 -31.91
C PRO A 211 10.35 -0.49 -32.92
#